data_0be4d8523dc10382a70c614366270ca9
#
_entry.id   0be4d8523dc10382a70c614366270ca9
#
_cell.length_a   1.000
_cell.length_b   1.000
_cell.length_c   1.000
_cell.angle_alpha   90.00
_cell.angle_beta   90.00
_cell.angle_gamma   90.00
#
_symmetry.space_group_name_H-M   'P 1'
#
loop_
_entity.id
_entity.type
_entity.pdbx_description
1 polymer ?
#
loop_
_entity_poly.entity_id
_entity_poly.type
_entity_poly.pdbx_seq_one_letter_code
_entity_poly.pdbx_strand_id
1 'polypeptide(L)'
;MDAPSRSDATARSSRNPSSADLVAALAAAAALLPLTIVEVLGATPPNASWAAVVIGLFVLLHTAMILRRRSPIGGLVIASAIMLALTAASLPGSPTVAVLLPSSLVYLVFVFTAAASGERFADAAAIALGLAGAAMMTAVAIANDAAEAIGSEPGAIVTLAGFLVASIGAAWALGRSRLELRRTRAARELAREQAAALRMQREREASAEERRRLGRDLHDVVSHSLAVMVAQAEASRLLLGRDDERARAAIEHVVTTGRSAMSDMRGLVSVLAAPAGDGRHDAAPMEPSPGLTELPDLVGRASAPGRAVTFEELGVAREVSPGLGLTAYRIVQESLTNTLKHTDPPTSSVVRLEWGGDVVEVTIEDDGGAGLASTGGPDGRGIRGMRERARQLGGDLENGPLTGGGWRTRLSLPLPPAETPR
;
A
#
# COMPACT_ATOMS: atom_id res chain seq x y z
N MET A 1 -37.11 -12.93 -8.58
CA MET A 1 -37.28 -11.83 -7.58
C MET A 1 -35.87 -11.33 -7.30
N ASP A 2 -35.41 -10.40 -8.17
CA ASP A 2 -34.04 -9.93 -8.16
C ASP A 2 -33.79 -9.00 -6.97
N ALA A 3 -32.74 -9.29 -6.20
CA ALA A 3 -32.29 -8.41 -5.13
C ALA A 3 -31.79 -7.09 -5.75
N PRO A 4 -32.18 -5.92 -5.19
CA PRO A 4 -31.74 -4.64 -5.72
C PRO A 4 -30.21 -4.55 -5.65
N SER A 5 -29.57 -4.10 -6.74
CA SER A 5 -28.13 -3.99 -6.84
C SER A 5 -27.59 -3.02 -5.76
N ARG A 6 -26.37 -3.27 -5.25
CA ARG A 6 -25.71 -2.41 -4.26
C ARG A 6 -25.62 -0.93 -4.69
N SER A 7 -25.67 -0.65 -6.00
CA SER A 7 -25.67 0.70 -6.56
C SER A 7 -26.98 1.45 -6.27
N ASP A 8 -28.13 0.75 -6.25
CA ASP A 8 -29.42 1.36 -5.96
C ASP A 8 -29.62 1.66 -4.46
N ALA A 9 -29.01 0.86 -3.60
CA ALA A 9 -29.04 1.09 -2.15
C ALA A 9 -28.17 2.31 -1.75
N THR A 10 -27.01 2.48 -2.38
CA THR A 10 -26.14 3.65 -2.13
C THR A 10 -26.73 4.94 -2.70
N ALA A 11 -27.40 4.88 -3.84
CA ALA A 11 -28.10 6.02 -4.42
C ALA A 11 -29.30 6.48 -3.58
N ARG A 12 -30.00 5.56 -2.92
CA ARG A 12 -31.13 5.88 -2.00
C ARG A 12 -30.64 6.43 -0.66
N SER A 13 -29.54 5.93 -0.12
CA SER A 13 -28.96 6.42 1.14
C SER A 13 -28.50 7.89 1.06
N SER A 14 -28.10 8.36 -0.12
CA SER A 14 -27.65 9.75 -0.32
C SER A 14 -28.79 10.79 -0.36
N ARG A 15 -30.06 10.33 -0.48
CA ARG A 15 -31.25 11.21 -0.57
C ARG A 15 -31.92 11.54 0.76
N ASN A 16 -31.55 10.90 1.85
CA ASN A 16 -32.08 11.26 3.18
C ASN A 16 -31.34 12.50 3.71
N PRO A 17 -32.05 13.42 4.42
CA PRO A 17 -31.40 14.55 5.06
C PRO A 17 -30.38 14.02 6.07
N SER A 18 -29.12 14.38 5.86
CA SER A 18 -28.05 14.03 6.79
C SER A 18 -28.11 14.90 8.03
N SER A 19 -27.54 14.44 9.15
CA SER A 19 -27.37 15.28 10.35
C SER A 19 -26.65 16.58 10.03
N ALA A 20 -25.73 16.58 9.05
CA ALA A 20 -25.04 17.77 8.58
C ALA A 20 -25.98 18.78 7.88
N ASP A 21 -27.04 18.34 7.22
CA ASP A 21 -28.02 19.22 6.58
C ASP A 21 -28.90 19.94 7.63
N LEU A 22 -29.29 19.18 8.66
CA LEU A 22 -30.02 19.74 9.80
C LEU A 22 -29.17 20.75 10.55
N VAL A 23 -27.91 20.41 10.84
CA VAL A 23 -26.96 21.33 11.49
C VAL A 23 -26.76 22.61 10.66
N ALA A 24 -26.57 22.49 9.35
CA ALA A 24 -26.40 23.63 8.46
C ALA A 24 -27.65 24.52 8.42
N ALA A 25 -28.85 23.92 8.38
CA ALA A 25 -30.12 24.66 8.42
C ALA A 25 -30.32 25.40 9.76
N LEU A 26 -30.03 24.72 10.88
CA LEU A 26 -30.10 25.31 12.21
C LEU A 26 -29.07 26.43 12.40
N ALA A 27 -27.84 26.25 11.94
CA ALA A 27 -26.78 27.25 12.01
C ALA A 27 -27.16 28.52 11.20
N ALA A 28 -27.66 28.32 9.97
CA ALA A 28 -28.14 29.44 9.15
C ALA A 28 -29.35 30.17 9.79
N ALA A 29 -30.29 29.44 10.37
CA ALA A 29 -31.42 29.98 11.07
C ALA A 29 -30.97 30.76 12.33
N ALA A 30 -30.09 30.19 13.13
CA ALA A 30 -29.56 30.84 14.34
C ALA A 30 -28.77 32.12 14.03
N ALA A 31 -28.07 32.18 12.89
CA ALA A 31 -27.30 33.35 12.50
C ALA A 31 -28.15 34.44 11.85
N LEU A 32 -29.09 34.10 10.99
CA LEU A 32 -29.78 35.07 10.11
C LEU A 32 -31.19 35.43 10.56
N LEU A 33 -31.95 34.51 11.18
CA LEU A 33 -33.33 34.79 11.62
C LEU A 33 -33.42 35.86 12.71
N PRO A 34 -32.57 35.87 13.76
CA PRO A 34 -32.67 36.91 14.78
C PRO A 34 -32.46 38.31 14.21
N LEU A 35 -31.48 38.46 13.31
CA LEU A 35 -31.23 39.75 12.62
C LEU A 35 -32.45 40.16 11.79
N THR A 36 -33.02 39.22 11.03
CA THR A 36 -34.21 39.45 10.22
C THR A 36 -35.44 39.84 11.10
N ILE A 37 -35.63 39.14 12.23
CA ILE A 37 -36.73 39.42 13.15
C ILE A 37 -36.60 40.83 13.77
N VAL A 38 -35.40 41.23 14.19
CA VAL A 38 -35.15 42.58 14.75
C VAL A 38 -35.50 43.64 13.70
N GLU A 39 -35.07 43.50 12.47
CA GLU A 39 -35.38 44.45 11.38
C GLU A 39 -36.88 44.49 11.07
N VAL A 40 -37.56 43.35 11.00
CA VAL A 40 -39.00 43.26 10.73
C VAL A 40 -39.83 43.90 11.83
N LEU A 41 -39.48 43.67 13.11
CA LEU A 41 -40.21 44.23 14.25
C LEU A 41 -39.88 45.70 14.48
N GLY A 42 -38.71 46.17 14.06
CA GLY A 42 -38.29 47.57 14.10
C GLY A 42 -38.83 48.43 12.95
N ALA A 43 -39.47 47.82 11.96
CA ALA A 43 -39.97 48.52 10.78
C ALA A 43 -41.09 49.57 11.14
N THR A 44 -41.06 50.70 10.48
CA THR A 44 -42.00 51.78 10.69
C THR A 44 -42.70 52.21 9.39
N PRO A 45 -44.05 52.35 9.39
CA PRO A 45 -44.95 52.15 10.51
C PRO A 45 -45.12 50.69 10.92
N PRO A 46 -45.33 50.34 12.18
CA PRO A 46 -45.45 48.96 12.64
C PRO A 46 -46.68 48.28 12.04
N ASN A 47 -46.54 47.11 11.46
CA ASN A 47 -47.62 46.34 10.89
C ASN A 47 -47.47 44.85 11.30
N ALA A 48 -48.22 44.44 12.33
CA ALA A 48 -48.13 43.11 12.91
C ALA A 48 -48.52 41.98 11.92
N SER A 49 -49.50 42.21 11.04
CA SER A 49 -49.93 41.21 10.05
C SER A 49 -48.85 41.02 9.00
N TRP A 50 -48.27 42.09 8.51
CA TRP A 50 -47.17 42.04 7.55
C TRP A 50 -45.92 41.36 8.19
N ALA A 51 -45.57 41.75 9.42
CA ALA A 51 -44.45 41.15 10.13
C ALA A 51 -44.61 39.64 10.32
N ALA A 52 -45.79 39.17 10.69
CA ALA A 52 -46.10 37.74 10.86
C ALA A 52 -45.95 36.96 9.53
N VAL A 53 -46.41 37.51 8.40
CA VAL A 53 -46.28 36.91 7.08
C VAL A 53 -44.82 36.82 6.68
N VAL A 54 -44.05 37.91 6.80
CA VAL A 54 -42.62 37.94 6.41
C VAL A 54 -41.79 36.99 7.24
N ILE A 55 -41.95 36.98 8.56
CA ILE A 55 -41.26 36.04 9.46
C ILE A 55 -41.64 34.60 9.11
N GLY A 56 -42.93 34.31 8.87
CA GLY A 56 -43.39 32.98 8.45
C GLY A 56 -42.78 32.50 7.15
N LEU A 57 -42.63 33.39 6.15
CA LEU A 57 -41.98 33.07 4.88
C LEU A 57 -40.47 32.74 5.07
N PHE A 58 -39.76 33.48 5.93
CA PHE A 58 -38.37 33.20 6.23
C PHE A 58 -38.20 31.88 7.01
N VAL A 59 -39.04 31.57 7.98
CA VAL A 59 -39.04 30.29 8.68
C VAL A 59 -39.27 29.14 7.67
N LEU A 60 -40.20 29.34 6.73
CA LEU A 60 -40.44 28.35 5.67
C LEU A 60 -39.22 28.17 4.74
N LEU A 61 -38.53 29.27 4.40
CA LEU A 61 -37.30 29.24 3.59
C LEU A 61 -36.17 28.43 4.29
N HIS A 62 -35.96 28.68 5.61
CA HIS A 62 -34.98 27.91 6.38
C HIS A 62 -35.37 26.44 6.53
N THR A 63 -36.66 26.14 6.72
CA THR A 63 -37.17 24.77 6.80
C THR A 63 -37.00 24.03 5.47
N ALA A 64 -37.20 24.69 4.34
CA ALA A 64 -37.01 24.15 3.02
C ALA A 64 -35.54 23.69 2.76
N MET A 65 -34.55 24.27 3.48
CA MET A 65 -33.16 23.84 3.40
C MET A 65 -32.97 22.36 3.74
N ILE A 66 -33.77 21.78 4.60
CA ILE A 66 -33.69 20.36 5.00
C ILE A 66 -33.99 19.44 3.80
N LEU A 67 -34.88 19.90 2.91
CA LEU A 67 -35.35 19.12 1.75
C LEU A 67 -34.49 19.31 0.49
N ARG A 68 -33.57 20.27 0.48
CA ARG A 68 -32.82 20.72 -0.72
C ARG A 68 -32.04 19.58 -1.43
N ARG A 69 -31.60 18.55 -0.69
CA ARG A 69 -30.86 17.42 -1.29
C ARG A 69 -31.75 16.31 -1.83
N ARG A 70 -32.99 16.23 -1.34
CA ARG A 70 -33.95 15.23 -1.87
C ARG A 70 -34.38 15.56 -3.28
N SER A 71 -34.65 16.83 -3.54
CA SER A 71 -35.04 17.36 -4.85
C SER A 71 -34.38 18.73 -5.05
N PRO A 72 -33.19 18.79 -5.67
CA PRO A 72 -32.49 20.06 -5.89
C PRO A 72 -33.32 21.07 -6.67
N ILE A 73 -34.04 20.61 -7.73
CA ILE A 73 -34.95 21.44 -8.51
C ILE A 73 -36.18 21.85 -7.66
N GLY A 74 -36.81 20.89 -6.95
CA GLY A 74 -37.97 21.19 -6.11
C GLY A 74 -37.63 22.15 -4.99
N GLY A 75 -36.49 21.98 -4.33
CA GLY A 75 -36.01 22.92 -3.31
C GLY A 75 -35.76 24.31 -3.89
N LEU A 76 -35.13 24.42 -5.06
CA LEU A 76 -34.90 25.71 -5.74
C LEU A 76 -36.23 26.40 -6.13
N VAL A 77 -37.19 25.65 -6.67
CA VAL A 77 -38.53 26.19 -7.05
C VAL A 77 -39.28 26.66 -5.83
N ILE A 78 -39.31 25.92 -4.72
CA ILE A 78 -39.93 26.33 -3.46
C ILE A 78 -39.27 27.60 -2.93
N ALA A 79 -37.95 27.65 -2.88
CA ALA A 79 -37.20 28.82 -2.43
C ALA A 79 -37.49 30.03 -3.32
N SER A 80 -37.54 29.87 -4.65
CA SER A 80 -37.88 30.92 -5.60
C SER A 80 -39.31 31.44 -5.42
N ALA A 81 -40.27 30.53 -5.17
CA ALA A 81 -41.64 30.91 -4.87
C ALA A 81 -41.74 31.72 -3.56
N ILE A 82 -41.00 31.35 -2.51
CA ILE A 82 -40.93 32.09 -1.26
C ILE A 82 -40.29 33.48 -1.48
N MET A 83 -39.20 33.54 -2.26
CA MET A 83 -38.55 34.82 -2.62
C MET A 83 -39.48 35.71 -3.43
N LEU A 84 -40.29 35.16 -4.33
CA LEU A 84 -41.33 35.92 -5.05
C LEU A 84 -42.41 36.46 -4.09
N ALA A 85 -42.86 35.69 -3.11
CA ALA A 85 -43.80 36.16 -2.09
C ALA A 85 -43.20 37.26 -1.22
N LEU A 86 -41.92 37.14 -0.81
CA LEU A 86 -41.17 38.18 -0.10
C LEU A 86 -41.03 39.45 -0.95
N THR A 87 -40.84 39.32 -2.26
CA THR A 87 -40.81 40.46 -3.19
C THR A 87 -42.15 41.15 -3.25
N ALA A 88 -43.27 40.41 -3.30
CA ALA A 88 -44.63 41.01 -3.22
C ALA A 88 -44.88 41.74 -1.89
N ALA A 89 -44.34 41.23 -0.78
CA ALA A 89 -44.38 41.88 0.53
C ALA A 89 -43.46 43.12 0.66
N SER A 90 -42.63 43.38 -0.36
CA SER A 90 -41.64 44.47 -0.41
C SER A 90 -42.05 45.58 -1.38
N LEU A 91 -43.27 45.60 -1.90
CA LEU A 91 -43.78 46.63 -2.79
C LEU A 91 -43.86 47.97 -2.10
N PRO A 92 -43.85 49.10 -2.86
CA PRO A 92 -43.97 50.44 -2.29
C PRO A 92 -45.16 50.58 -1.33
N GLY A 93 -44.89 51.16 -0.14
CA GLY A 93 -45.86 51.24 0.95
C GLY A 93 -45.77 50.13 1.99
N SER A 94 -44.88 49.16 1.81
CA SER A 94 -44.52 48.17 2.84
C SER A 94 -43.62 48.81 3.89
N PRO A 95 -43.64 48.33 5.18
CA PRO A 95 -42.82 48.88 6.25
C PRO A 95 -41.31 48.80 6.03
N THR A 96 -40.82 47.81 5.25
CA THR A 96 -39.43 47.69 4.83
C THR A 96 -39.33 46.76 3.63
N VAL A 97 -38.20 46.77 2.93
CA VAL A 97 -37.93 45.91 1.77
C VAL A 97 -37.58 44.50 2.23
N ALA A 98 -38.59 43.66 2.55
CA ALA A 98 -38.46 42.34 3.14
C ALA A 98 -37.49 41.43 2.39
N VAL A 99 -37.49 41.49 1.03
CA VAL A 99 -36.66 40.62 0.19
C VAL A 99 -35.15 40.89 0.33
N LEU A 100 -34.75 42.07 0.85
CA LEU A 100 -33.34 42.42 1.09
C LEU A 100 -32.87 42.08 2.52
N LEU A 101 -33.70 41.48 3.34
CA LEU A 101 -33.34 41.12 4.71
C LEU A 101 -32.32 40.00 4.75
N PRO A 102 -31.49 39.88 5.83
CA PRO A 102 -30.36 38.95 5.92
C PRO A 102 -30.70 37.48 5.60
N SER A 103 -31.90 37.03 6.02
CA SER A 103 -32.35 35.64 5.75
C SER A 103 -32.54 35.32 4.27
N SER A 104 -32.61 36.30 3.38
CA SER A 104 -32.66 36.12 1.93
C SER A 104 -31.39 35.47 1.38
N LEU A 105 -30.24 35.61 2.06
CA LEU A 105 -28.97 34.95 1.69
C LEU A 105 -29.08 33.43 1.69
N VAL A 106 -30.04 32.85 2.41
CA VAL A 106 -30.31 31.41 2.40
C VAL A 106 -30.65 30.91 0.99
N TYR A 107 -31.22 31.76 0.15
CA TYR A 107 -31.50 31.41 -1.25
C TYR A 107 -30.23 30.95 -2.02
N LEU A 108 -29.06 31.53 -1.74
CA LEU A 108 -27.79 31.17 -2.34
C LEU A 108 -27.42 29.68 -2.10
N VAL A 109 -27.88 29.10 -0.98
CA VAL A 109 -27.65 27.70 -0.66
C VAL A 109 -28.44 26.76 -1.61
N PHE A 110 -29.62 27.20 -2.04
CA PHE A 110 -30.41 26.45 -3.03
C PHE A 110 -29.77 26.54 -4.41
N VAL A 111 -29.31 27.71 -4.83
CA VAL A 111 -28.53 27.89 -6.07
C VAL A 111 -27.30 27.02 -6.08
N PHE A 112 -26.49 27.04 -5.01
CA PHE A 112 -25.33 26.16 -4.83
C PHE A 112 -25.70 24.68 -4.91
N THR A 113 -26.79 24.27 -4.24
CA THR A 113 -27.19 22.87 -4.17
C THR A 113 -27.67 22.36 -5.54
N ALA A 114 -28.43 23.18 -6.27
CA ALA A 114 -28.89 22.88 -7.60
C ALA A 114 -27.72 22.75 -8.58
N ALA A 115 -26.75 23.67 -8.56
CA ALA A 115 -25.54 23.62 -9.36
C ALA A 115 -24.64 22.41 -9.03
N ALA A 116 -24.61 22.00 -7.75
CA ALA A 116 -23.82 20.86 -7.28
C ALA A 116 -24.51 19.49 -7.49
N SER A 117 -25.75 19.44 -7.98
CA SER A 117 -26.53 18.20 -8.17
C SER A 117 -26.05 17.36 -9.36
N GLY A 118 -25.51 18.00 -10.38
CA GLY A 118 -25.15 17.37 -11.65
C GLY A 118 -26.32 17.19 -12.62
N GLU A 119 -27.52 17.63 -12.28
CA GLU A 119 -28.71 17.62 -13.14
C GLU A 119 -28.70 18.85 -14.04
N ARG A 120 -28.69 18.67 -15.37
CA ARG A 120 -28.59 19.78 -16.33
C ARG A 120 -29.69 20.82 -16.18
N PHE A 121 -30.92 20.38 -15.90
CA PHE A 121 -32.05 21.27 -15.70
C PHE A 121 -31.97 22.05 -14.38
N ALA A 122 -31.48 21.43 -13.30
CA ALA A 122 -31.25 22.10 -12.02
C ALA A 122 -30.17 23.19 -12.14
N ASP A 123 -29.10 22.90 -12.88
CA ASP A 123 -28.00 23.81 -13.15
C ASP A 123 -28.45 25.05 -13.93
N ALA A 124 -29.16 24.85 -15.05
CA ALA A 124 -29.73 25.94 -15.85
C ALA A 124 -30.79 26.74 -15.09
N ALA A 125 -31.66 26.09 -14.33
CA ALA A 125 -32.68 26.72 -13.49
C ALA A 125 -32.04 27.58 -12.37
N ALA A 126 -30.93 27.14 -11.77
CA ALA A 126 -30.23 27.87 -10.73
C ALA A 126 -29.76 29.26 -11.22
N ILE A 127 -29.17 29.33 -12.42
CA ILE A 127 -28.76 30.59 -13.03
C ILE A 127 -29.98 31.43 -13.42
N ALA A 128 -30.92 30.81 -14.17
CA ALA A 128 -32.06 31.56 -14.71
C ALA A 128 -32.93 32.18 -13.62
N LEU A 129 -33.33 31.38 -12.60
CA LEU A 129 -34.14 31.85 -11.49
C LEU A 129 -33.36 32.79 -10.58
N GLY A 130 -32.07 32.54 -10.39
CA GLY A 130 -31.21 33.44 -9.62
C GLY A 130 -31.09 34.82 -10.24
N LEU A 131 -30.78 34.90 -11.55
CA LEU A 131 -30.67 36.17 -12.27
C LEU A 131 -32.04 36.91 -12.36
N ALA A 132 -33.12 36.16 -12.61
CA ALA A 132 -34.47 36.74 -12.59
C ALA A 132 -34.80 37.32 -11.20
N GLY A 133 -34.45 36.61 -10.11
CA GLY A 133 -34.59 37.09 -8.75
C GLY A 133 -33.77 38.36 -8.47
N ALA A 134 -32.50 38.37 -8.91
CA ALA A 134 -31.65 39.57 -8.78
C ALA A 134 -32.22 40.80 -9.51
N ALA A 135 -32.69 40.60 -10.74
CA ALA A 135 -33.33 41.67 -11.52
C ALA A 135 -34.59 42.16 -10.82
N MET A 136 -35.42 41.28 -10.30
CA MET A 136 -36.64 41.60 -9.61
C MET A 136 -36.37 42.32 -8.27
N MET A 137 -35.40 41.88 -7.48
CA MET A 137 -34.98 42.57 -6.25
C MET A 137 -34.46 43.98 -6.53
N THR A 138 -33.69 44.14 -7.59
CA THR A 138 -33.23 45.48 -8.03
C THR A 138 -34.38 46.36 -8.47
N ALA A 139 -35.37 45.84 -9.22
CA ALA A 139 -36.55 46.58 -9.64
C ALA A 139 -37.41 47.05 -8.43
N VAL A 140 -37.58 46.19 -7.42
CA VAL A 140 -38.29 46.56 -6.17
C VAL A 140 -37.53 47.64 -5.40
N ALA A 141 -36.20 47.56 -5.33
CA ALA A 141 -35.39 48.60 -4.68
C ALA A 141 -35.55 49.95 -5.39
N ILE A 142 -35.54 49.98 -6.74
CA ILE A 142 -35.80 51.20 -7.52
C ILE A 142 -37.22 51.75 -7.26
N ALA A 143 -38.22 50.86 -7.25
CA ALA A 143 -39.61 51.27 -7.05
C ALA A 143 -39.85 51.90 -5.65
N ASN A 144 -39.23 51.34 -4.60
CA ASN A 144 -39.30 51.89 -3.25
C ASN A 144 -38.57 53.22 -3.12
N ASP A 145 -37.36 53.31 -3.72
CA ASP A 145 -36.61 54.57 -3.76
C ASP A 145 -37.39 55.71 -4.44
N ALA A 146 -38.01 55.40 -5.57
CA ALA A 146 -38.85 56.36 -6.28
C ALA A 146 -40.10 56.74 -5.51
N ALA A 147 -40.70 55.84 -4.74
CA ALA A 147 -41.90 56.13 -3.94
C ALA A 147 -41.64 57.00 -2.69
N GLU A 148 -40.47 56.80 -2.08
CA GLU A 148 -40.06 57.55 -0.87
C GLU A 148 -39.41 58.90 -1.19
N ALA A 149 -39.17 59.21 -2.47
CA ALA A 149 -38.48 60.38 -2.97
C ALA A 149 -37.11 60.64 -2.30
N ILE A 150 -36.45 59.58 -1.85
CA ILE A 150 -35.16 59.62 -1.11
C ILE A 150 -34.02 60.01 -2.05
N GLY A 151 -34.16 59.74 -3.36
CA GLY A 151 -33.13 60.03 -4.38
C GLY A 151 -31.81 59.35 -4.11
N SER A 152 -31.86 58.04 -3.92
CA SER A 152 -30.61 57.25 -3.76
C SER A 152 -29.71 57.52 -4.97
N GLU A 153 -28.41 57.69 -4.68
CA GLU A 153 -27.45 57.86 -5.76
C GLU A 153 -27.52 56.66 -6.73
N PRO A 154 -27.55 56.88 -8.05
CA PRO A 154 -27.58 55.79 -9.04
C PRO A 154 -26.51 54.72 -8.79
N GLY A 155 -25.38 55.11 -8.19
CA GLY A 155 -24.30 54.21 -7.79
C GLY A 155 -24.71 53.14 -6.77
N ALA A 156 -25.65 53.46 -5.83
CA ALA A 156 -26.12 52.49 -4.84
C ALA A 156 -26.92 51.35 -5.48
N ILE A 157 -27.78 51.66 -6.44
CA ILE A 157 -28.59 50.66 -7.17
C ILE A 157 -27.69 49.76 -8.04
N VAL A 158 -26.73 50.37 -8.73
CA VAL A 158 -25.75 49.60 -9.53
C VAL A 158 -24.92 48.66 -8.64
N THR A 159 -24.51 49.16 -7.48
CA THR A 159 -23.76 48.35 -6.48
C THR A 159 -24.60 47.19 -5.97
N LEU A 160 -25.87 47.40 -5.64
CA LEU A 160 -26.80 46.36 -5.19
C LEU A 160 -26.99 45.29 -6.31
N ALA A 161 -27.28 45.73 -7.53
CA ALA A 161 -27.45 44.83 -8.66
C ALA A 161 -26.18 43.99 -8.91
N GLY A 162 -25.02 44.64 -8.91
CA GLY A 162 -23.72 43.96 -9.05
C GLY A 162 -23.46 42.94 -7.95
N PHE A 163 -23.75 43.30 -6.69
CA PHE A 163 -23.62 42.38 -5.56
C PHE A 163 -24.54 41.15 -5.67
N LEU A 164 -25.80 41.34 -6.05
CA LEU A 164 -26.76 40.25 -6.21
C LEU A 164 -26.31 39.26 -7.33
N VAL A 165 -25.95 39.80 -8.49
CA VAL A 165 -25.47 38.99 -9.62
C VAL A 165 -24.18 38.25 -9.27
N ALA A 166 -23.22 38.93 -8.64
CA ALA A 166 -21.96 38.33 -8.21
C ALA A 166 -22.18 37.20 -7.17
N SER A 167 -23.09 37.42 -6.23
CA SER A 167 -23.43 36.42 -5.19
C SER A 167 -24.05 35.17 -5.79
N ILE A 168 -24.97 35.31 -6.75
CA ILE A 168 -25.57 34.18 -7.47
C ILE A 168 -24.51 33.46 -8.31
N GLY A 169 -23.67 34.20 -9.04
CA GLY A 169 -22.58 33.65 -9.84
C GLY A 169 -21.57 32.88 -8.97
N ALA A 170 -21.20 33.43 -7.81
CA ALA A 170 -20.31 32.76 -6.86
C ALA A 170 -20.93 31.48 -6.28
N ALA A 171 -22.19 31.53 -5.86
CA ALA A 171 -22.89 30.35 -5.35
C ALA A 171 -22.96 29.22 -6.41
N TRP A 172 -23.32 29.60 -7.63
CA TRP A 172 -23.36 28.68 -8.75
C TRP A 172 -21.96 28.09 -9.07
N ALA A 173 -20.93 28.92 -9.20
CA ALA A 173 -19.56 28.49 -9.49
C ALA A 173 -18.99 27.57 -8.44
N LEU A 174 -19.25 27.86 -7.14
CA LEU A 174 -18.88 26.99 -6.04
C LEU A 174 -19.61 25.63 -6.10
N GLY A 175 -20.90 25.64 -6.46
CA GLY A 175 -21.66 24.40 -6.68
C GLY A 175 -21.06 23.53 -7.78
N ARG A 176 -20.75 24.15 -8.94
CA ARG A 176 -20.09 23.49 -10.07
C ARG A 176 -18.71 22.94 -9.71
N SER A 177 -17.89 23.75 -9.06
CA SER A 177 -16.55 23.30 -8.60
C SER A 177 -16.64 22.11 -7.65
N ARG A 178 -17.63 22.11 -6.74
CA ARG A 178 -17.86 20.97 -5.85
C ARG A 178 -18.26 19.70 -6.62
N LEU A 179 -19.08 19.80 -7.65
CA LEU A 179 -19.47 18.70 -8.51
C LEU A 179 -18.24 18.11 -9.22
N GLU A 180 -17.40 18.97 -9.78
CA GLU A 180 -16.20 18.54 -10.50
C GLU A 180 -15.16 17.89 -9.60
N LEU A 181 -14.96 18.45 -8.40
CA LEU A 181 -14.11 17.83 -7.38
C LEU A 181 -14.60 16.43 -6.95
N ARG A 182 -15.91 16.23 -6.86
CA ARG A 182 -16.48 14.90 -6.57
C ARG A 182 -16.25 13.92 -7.72
N ARG A 183 -16.47 14.35 -8.96
CA ARG A 183 -16.25 13.54 -10.17
C ARG A 183 -14.79 13.12 -10.31
N THR A 184 -13.86 14.05 -10.10
CA THR A 184 -12.43 13.77 -10.18
C THR A 184 -11.94 12.84 -9.07
N ARG A 185 -12.48 12.97 -7.86
CA ARG A 185 -12.19 12.04 -6.75
C ARG A 185 -12.67 10.62 -7.07
N ALA A 186 -13.93 10.48 -7.49
CA ALA A 186 -14.49 9.19 -7.85
C ALA A 186 -13.73 8.52 -9.01
N ALA A 187 -13.35 9.30 -10.04
CA ALA A 187 -12.53 8.79 -11.15
C ALA A 187 -11.14 8.33 -10.69
N ARG A 188 -10.51 9.06 -9.77
CA ARG A 188 -9.21 8.68 -9.20
C ARG A 188 -9.28 7.42 -8.35
N GLU A 189 -10.34 7.24 -7.57
CA GLU A 189 -10.58 6.04 -6.77
C GLU A 189 -10.72 4.81 -7.67
N LEU A 190 -11.58 4.90 -8.69
CA LEU A 190 -11.75 3.84 -9.68
C LEU A 190 -10.44 3.50 -10.41
N ALA A 191 -9.68 4.52 -10.83
CA ALA A 191 -8.38 4.31 -11.49
C ALA A 191 -7.36 3.62 -10.56
N ARG A 192 -7.37 3.93 -9.26
CA ARG A 192 -6.51 3.24 -8.25
C ARG A 192 -6.89 1.77 -8.08
N GLU A 193 -8.18 1.48 -8.00
CA GLU A 193 -8.67 0.10 -7.89
C GLU A 193 -8.29 -0.72 -9.13
N GLN A 194 -8.47 -0.16 -10.33
CA GLN A 194 -8.06 -0.81 -11.58
C GLN A 194 -6.55 -1.02 -11.65
N ALA A 195 -5.75 -0.02 -11.25
CA ALA A 195 -4.29 -0.14 -11.23
C ALA A 195 -3.83 -1.21 -10.22
N ALA A 196 -4.47 -1.32 -9.06
CA ALA A 196 -4.17 -2.37 -8.08
C ALA A 196 -4.51 -3.77 -8.63
N ALA A 197 -5.68 -3.92 -9.26
CA ALA A 197 -6.08 -5.19 -9.86
C ALA A 197 -5.12 -5.63 -10.99
N LEU A 198 -4.69 -4.69 -11.85
CA LEU A 198 -3.71 -4.96 -12.90
C LEU A 198 -2.33 -5.35 -12.35
N ARG A 199 -1.89 -4.74 -11.25
CA ARG A 199 -0.62 -5.13 -10.60
C ARG A 199 -0.69 -6.55 -10.08
N MET A 200 -1.74 -6.91 -9.36
CA MET A 200 -1.95 -8.28 -8.86
C MET A 200 -2.03 -9.31 -10.00
N GLN A 201 -2.65 -8.94 -11.12
CA GLN A 201 -2.70 -9.82 -12.29
C GLN A 201 -1.29 -10.03 -12.87
N ARG A 202 -0.50 -8.98 -13.07
CA ARG A 202 0.88 -9.07 -13.58
C ARG A 202 1.80 -9.88 -12.66
N GLU A 203 1.66 -9.73 -11.35
CA GLU A 203 2.41 -10.51 -10.37
C GLU A 203 2.08 -12.02 -10.48
N ARG A 204 0.79 -12.36 -10.66
CA ARG A 204 0.37 -13.76 -10.87
C ARG A 204 0.90 -14.32 -12.20
N GLU A 205 0.84 -13.54 -13.27
CA GLU A 205 1.36 -13.92 -14.59
C GLU A 205 2.87 -14.12 -14.55
N ALA A 206 3.62 -13.20 -13.92
CA ALA A 206 5.06 -13.32 -13.72
C ALA A 206 5.43 -14.56 -12.90
N SER A 207 4.71 -14.82 -11.80
CA SER A 207 4.93 -16.04 -10.99
C SER A 207 4.59 -17.32 -11.75
N ALA A 208 3.55 -17.32 -12.57
CA ALA A 208 3.20 -18.47 -13.40
C ALA A 208 4.25 -18.71 -14.50
N GLU A 209 4.78 -17.67 -15.11
CA GLU A 209 5.83 -17.80 -16.14
C GLU A 209 7.15 -18.31 -15.54
N GLU A 210 7.52 -17.79 -14.36
CA GLU A 210 8.71 -18.27 -13.65
C GLU A 210 8.59 -19.76 -13.27
N ARG A 211 7.41 -20.20 -12.80
CA ARG A 211 7.15 -21.62 -12.53
C ARG A 211 7.26 -22.49 -13.79
N ARG A 212 6.77 -22.00 -14.94
CA ARG A 212 6.90 -22.73 -16.22
C ARG A 212 8.35 -22.80 -16.68
N ARG A 213 9.12 -21.71 -16.50
CA ARG A 213 10.55 -21.68 -16.81
C ARG A 213 11.32 -22.69 -15.97
N LEU A 214 11.12 -22.65 -14.65
CA LEU A 214 11.76 -23.59 -13.72
C LEU A 214 11.37 -25.04 -14.00
N GLY A 215 10.09 -25.29 -14.39
CA GLY A 215 9.67 -26.63 -14.81
C GLY A 215 10.40 -27.15 -16.05
N ARG A 216 10.71 -26.27 -17.01
CA ARG A 216 11.52 -26.64 -18.20
C ARG A 216 12.97 -26.89 -17.81
N ASP A 217 13.57 -26.00 -17.02
CA ASP A 217 14.97 -26.14 -16.56
C ASP A 217 15.16 -27.44 -15.75
N LEU A 218 14.19 -27.78 -14.88
CA LEU A 218 14.19 -29.08 -14.16
C LEU A 218 14.08 -30.26 -15.11
N HIS A 219 13.19 -30.20 -16.10
CA HIS A 219 13.00 -31.28 -17.07
C HIS A 219 14.26 -31.51 -17.91
N ASP A 220 14.94 -30.44 -18.29
CA ASP A 220 16.18 -30.52 -19.08
C ASP A 220 17.33 -31.18 -18.29
N VAL A 221 17.51 -30.77 -17.01
CA VAL A 221 18.53 -31.40 -16.12
C VAL A 221 18.24 -32.88 -15.89
N VAL A 222 16.97 -33.21 -15.57
CA VAL A 222 16.57 -34.61 -15.33
C VAL A 222 16.74 -35.45 -16.58
N SER A 223 16.25 -34.97 -17.73
CA SER A 223 16.31 -35.71 -19.00
C SER A 223 17.74 -35.95 -19.46
N HIS A 224 18.62 -34.92 -19.34
CA HIS A 224 20.03 -35.05 -19.69
C HIS A 224 20.75 -36.06 -18.78
N SER A 225 20.58 -35.92 -17.48
CA SER A 225 21.23 -36.81 -16.49
C SER A 225 20.76 -38.26 -16.63
N LEU A 226 19.45 -38.45 -16.88
CA LEU A 226 18.89 -39.81 -17.10
C LEU A 226 19.43 -40.44 -18.38
N ALA A 227 19.51 -39.67 -19.48
CA ALA A 227 20.06 -40.15 -20.75
C ALA A 227 21.53 -40.63 -20.60
N VAL A 228 22.36 -39.84 -19.88
CA VAL A 228 23.74 -40.20 -19.59
C VAL A 228 23.83 -41.47 -18.73
N MET A 229 22.99 -41.56 -17.68
CA MET A 229 22.96 -42.74 -16.81
C MET A 229 22.55 -44.01 -17.58
N VAL A 230 21.54 -43.94 -18.43
CA VAL A 230 21.09 -45.08 -19.27
C VAL A 230 22.19 -45.49 -20.22
N ALA A 231 22.84 -44.56 -20.92
CA ALA A 231 23.93 -44.85 -21.83
C ALA A 231 25.12 -45.53 -21.12
N GLN A 232 25.49 -45.06 -19.92
CA GLN A 232 26.57 -45.69 -19.13
C GLN A 232 26.18 -47.06 -18.59
N ALA A 233 24.94 -47.27 -18.18
CA ALA A 233 24.44 -48.58 -17.74
C ALA A 233 24.43 -49.59 -18.89
N GLU A 234 24.06 -49.18 -20.10
CA GLU A 234 24.12 -50.02 -21.29
C GLU A 234 25.55 -50.36 -21.68
N ALA A 235 26.48 -49.39 -21.62
CA ALA A 235 27.89 -49.62 -21.86
C ALA A 235 28.48 -50.62 -20.85
N SER A 236 28.16 -50.47 -19.57
CA SER A 236 28.57 -51.43 -18.54
C SER A 236 28.06 -52.84 -18.83
N ARG A 237 26.78 -52.98 -19.22
CA ARG A 237 26.17 -54.27 -19.57
C ARG A 237 26.90 -54.97 -20.74
N LEU A 238 27.37 -54.23 -21.72
CA LEU A 238 28.09 -54.76 -22.87
C LEU A 238 29.53 -55.17 -22.55
N LEU A 239 30.15 -54.56 -21.52
CA LEU A 239 31.54 -54.85 -21.12
C LEU A 239 31.66 -55.92 -20.06
N LEU A 240 30.58 -56.26 -19.33
CA LEU A 240 30.57 -57.37 -18.36
C LEU A 240 31.05 -58.67 -18.95
N GLY A 241 32.07 -59.31 -18.33
CA GLY A 241 32.69 -60.54 -18.76
C GLY A 241 33.68 -60.37 -19.90
N ARG A 242 33.92 -59.13 -20.41
CA ARG A 242 34.94 -58.83 -21.45
C ARG A 242 36.02 -57.89 -20.96
N ASP A 243 35.59 -56.87 -20.19
CA ASP A 243 36.45 -55.87 -19.55
C ASP A 243 35.73 -55.37 -18.28
N ASP A 244 35.89 -56.13 -17.21
CA ASP A 244 35.19 -55.90 -15.95
C ASP A 244 35.60 -54.56 -15.24
N GLU A 245 36.83 -54.12 -15.52
CA GLU A 245 37.32 -52.83 -14.96
C GLU A 245 36.59 -51.63 -15.57
N ARG A 246 36.44 -51.61 -16.90
CA ARG A 246 35.64 -50.59 -17.59
C ARG A 246 34.15 -50.70 -17.29
N ALA A 247 33.63 -51.92 -17.09
CA ALA A 247 32.24 -52.09 -16.66
C ALA A 247 31.98 -51.47 -15.28
N ARG A 248 32.90 -51.65 -14.30
CA ARG A 248 32.81 -51.02 -12.97
C ARG A 248 32.91 -49.51 -13.07
N ALA A 249 33.85 -48.96 -13.86
CA ALA A 249 33.97 -47.52 -14.06
C ALA A 249 32.67 -46.89 -14.63
N ALA A 250 32.00 -47.57 -15.57
CA ALA A 250 30.72 -47.12 -16.12
C ALA A 250 29.60 -47.11 -15.05
N ILE A 251 29.55 -48.09 -14.15
CA ILE A 251 28.61 -48.12 -13.02
C ILE A 251 28.89 -46.97 -12.03
N GLU A 252 30.16 -46.72 -11.71
CA GLU A 252 30.54 -45.60 -10.84
C GLU A 252 30.11 -44.27 -11.45
N HIS A 253 30.23 -44.09 -12.76
CA HIS A 253 29.72 -42.92 -13.48
C HIS A 253 28.20 -42.77 -13.35
N VAL A 254 27.42 -43.84 -13.43
CA VAL A 254 25.95 -43.82 -13.21
C VAL A 254 25.63 -43.31 -11.81
N VAL A 255 26.32 -43.85 -10.77
CA VAL A 255 26.10 -43.45 -9.38
C VAL A 255 26.48 -42.00 -9.16
N THR A 256 27.60 -41.54 -9.68
CA THR A 256 28.09 -40.19 -9.55
C THR A 256 27.16 -39.19 -10.25
N THR A 257 26.76 -39.49 -11.50
CA THR A 257 25.81 -38.66 -12.26
C THR A 257 24.46 -38.56 -11.58
N GLY A 258 23.94 -39.69 -11.05
CA GLY A 258 22.69 -39.71 -10.32
C GLY A 258 22.71 -38.87 -9.01
N ARG A 259 23.84 -38.96 -8.26
CA ARG A 259 24.01 -38.12 -7.04
C ARG A 259 24.12 -36.65 -7.36
N SER A 260 24.83 -36.27 -8.43
CA SER A 260 24.94 -34.89 -8.89
C SER A 260 23.56 -34.33 -9.29
N ALA A 261 22.82 -35.06 -10.13
CA ALA A 261 21.50 -34.68 -10.59
C ALA A 261 20.52 -34.48 -9.42
N MET A 262 20.55 -35.35 -8.40
CA MET A 262 19.73 -35.20 -7.19
C MET A 262 20.16 -34.00 -6.33
N SER A 263 21.44 -33.66 -6.31
CA SER A 263 21.97 -32.48 -5.63
C SER A 263 21.50 -31.18 -6.32
N ASP A 264 21.62 -31.18 -7.66
CA ASP A 264 21.19 -30.02 -8.47
C ASP A 264 19.68 -29.79 -8.38
N MET A 265 18.87 -30.87 -8.39
CA MET A 265 17.42 -30.77 -8.16
C MET A 265 17.08 -30.24 -6.76
N ARG A 266 17.78 -30.71 -5.72
CA ARG A 266 17.55 -30.18 -4.35
C ARG A 266 17.89 -28.69 -4.24
N GLY A 267 18.96 -28.25 -4.92
CA GLY A 267 19.32 -26.82 -5.01
C GLY A 267 18.22 -25.99 -5.68
N LEU A 268 17.64 -26.47 -6.78
CA LEU A 268 16.55 -25.78 -7.49
C LEU A 268 15.24 -25.77 -6.69
N VAL A 269 14.88 -26.89 -6.04
CA VAL A 269 13.68 -26.98 -5.19
C VAL A 269 13.80 -26.11 -3.95
N SER A 270 14.99 -25.97 -3.35
CA SER A 270 15.19 -25.10 -2.18
C SER A 270 15.01 -23.61 -2.51
N VAL A 271 15.33 -23.17 -3.72
CA VAL A 271 15.06 -21.82 -4.22
C VAL A 271 13.55 -21.59 -4.42
N LEU A 272 12.81 -22.63 -4.83
CA LEU A 272 11.35 -22.59 -5.00
C LEU A 272 10.59 -22.65 -3.67
N ALA A 273 11.15 -23.32 -2.67
CA ALA A 273 10.55 -23.48 -1.35
C ALA A 273 10.83 -22.30 -0.40
N ALA A 274 11.68 -21.34 -0.81
CA ALA A 274 11.84 -20.09 -0.07
C ALA A 274 10.55 -19.27 -0.20
N PRO A 275 9.72 -19.12 0.87
CA PRO A 275 8.49 -18.34 0.80
C PRO A 275 8.87 -16.87 0.65
N ALA A 276 8.32 -16.23 -0.40
CA ALA A 276 8.14 -14.78 -0.39
C ALA A 276 7.22 -14.46 0.81
N GLY A 277 7.81 -13.86 1.85
CA GLY A 277 7.26 -13.49 3.12
C GLY A 277 5.75 -13.61 3.29
N ASP A 278 5.31 -14.56 4.08
CA ASP A 278 4.22 -14.33 5.05
C ASP A 278 4.32 -15.44 6.11
N GLY A 279 4.58 -15.01 7.35
CA GLY A 279 4.77 -15.89 8.49
C GLY A 279 3.48 -16.56 8.93
N ARG A 280 3.18 -17.73 8.40
CA ARG A 280 2.33 -18.74 9.03
C ARG A 280 2.72 -20.10 8.48
N HIS A 281 3.65 -20.73 9.17
CA HIS A 281 3.84 -22.18 9.04
C HIS A 281 3.06 -22.86 10.16
N ASP A 282 2.00 -23.59 9.81
CA ASP A 282 1.61 -24.78 10.58
C ASP A 282 2.71 -25.82 10.34
N ALA A 283 3.68 -25.81 11.24
CA ALA A 283 4.81 -26.72 11.20
C ALA A 283 4.41 -28.03 11.88
N ALA A 284 4.54 -29.14 11.12
CA ALA A 284 4.89 -30.42 11.74
C ALA A 284 6.13 -30.21 12.64
N PRO A 285 6.30 -30.95 13.75
CA PRO A 285 7.42 -30.76 14.66
C PRO A 285 8.73 -30.94 13.90
N MET A 286 9.39 -29.84 13.54
CA MET A 286 10.72 -29.81 12.96
C MET A 286 11.71 -30.06 14.10
N GLU A 287 12.63 -30.99 13.91
CA GLU A 287 13.84 -31.07 14.73
C GLU A 287 14.50 -29.68 14.79
N PRO A 288 15.00 -29.26 15.96
CA PRO A 288 15.62 -27.94 16.10
C PRO A 288 16.73 -27.79 15.04
N SER A 289 16.69 -26.69 14.31
CA SER A 289 17.70 -26.39 13.28
C SER A 289 19.08 -26.32 13.93
N PRO A 290 20.12 -26.98 13.38
CA PRO A 290 21.45 -26.98 13.96
C PRO A 290 22.02 -25.57 14.05
N GLY A 291 22.70 -25.26 15.15
CA GLY A 291 23.31 -23.97 15.45
C GLY A 291 24.80 -24.07 15.81
N LEU A 292 25.30 -23.08 16.57
CA LEU A 292 26.70 -23.07 17.00
C LEU A 292 27.01 -24.16 18.02
N THR A 293 26.06 -24.58 18.80
CA THR A 293 26.17 -25.66 19.80
C THR A 293 26.42 -27.04 19.19
N GLU A 294 26.03 -27.26 17.94
CA GLU A 294 26.22 -28.49 17.19
C GLU A 294 27.51 -28.51 16.35
N LEU A 295 28.34 -27.46 16.40
CA LEU A 295 29.62 -27.42 15.69
C LEU A 295 30.62 -28.51 16.12
N PRO A 296 30.76 -28.84 17.43
CA PRO A 296 31.63 -29.94 17.85
C PRO A 296 31.24 -31.28 17.22
N ASP A 297 29.96 -31.57 17.15
CA ASP A 297 29.44 -32.80 16.53
C ASP A 297 29.65 -32.79 15.02
N LEU A 298 29.54 -31.65 14.35
CA LEU A 298 29.84 -31.52 12.92
C LEU A 298 31.31 -31.82 12.64
N VAL A 299 32.21 -31.22 13.43
CA VAL A 299 33.66 -31.42 13.35
C VAL A 299 34.02 -32.88 13.60
N GLY A 300 33.44 -33.51 14.63
CA GLY A 300 33.63 -34.93 14.93
C GLY A 300 33.26 -35.85 13.75
N ARG A 301 32.16 -35.55 13.06
CA ARG A 301 31.73 -36.30 11.86
C ARG A 301 32.60 -36.03 10.63
N ALA A 302 33.28 -34.91 10.56
CA ALA A 302 34.18 -34.57 9.44
C ALA A 302 35.56 -35.21 9.59
N SER A 303 35.95 -35.64 10.79
CA SER A 303 37.20 -36.31 11.05
C SER A 303 37.17 -37.75 10.51
N ALA A 304 38.25 -38.16 9.85
CA ALA A 304 38.44 -39.51 9.27
C ALA A 304 39.92 -39.90 9.32
N PRO A 305 40.26 -41.19 9.14
CA PRO A 305 41.66 -41.64 9.05
C PRO A 305 42.43 -40.83 8.00
N GLY A 306 43.53 -40.22 8.41
CA GLY A 306 44.35 -39.33 7.57
C GLY A 306 43.79 -37.91 7.39
N ARG A 307 42.69 -37.56 8.04
CA ARG A 307 42.08 -36.24 8.00
C ARG A 307 41.65 -35.83 9.41
N ALA A 308 42.57 -35.14 10.12
CA ALA A 308 42.31 -34.65 11.48
C ALA A 308 41.57 -33.32 11.44
N VAL A 309 40.40 -33.22 12.08
CA VAL A 309 39.69 -31.93 12.28
C VAL A 309 39.55 -31.71 13.78
N THR A 310 40.01 -30.57 14.26
CA THR A 310 39.92 -30.16 15.65
C THR A 310 38.99 -28.97 15.82
N PHE A 311 38.30 -28.93 16.99
CA PHE A 311 37.44 -27.80 17.36
C PHE A 311 38.01 -27.07 18.56
N GLU A 312 38.07 -25.76 18.50
CA GLU A 312 38.49 -24.87 19.57
C GLU A 312 37.39 -23.83 19.83
N GLU A 313 37.02 -23.63 21.09
CA GLU A 313 36.08 -22.58 21.48
C GLU A 313 36.74 -21.65 22.49
N LEU A 314 36.70 -20.33 22.21
CA LEU A 314 37.33 -19.28 22.99
C LEU A 314 36.29 -18.23 23.39
N GLY A 315 36.36 -17.78 24.64
CA GLY A 315 35.44 -16.77 25.19
C GLY A 315 34.27 -17.39 25.91
N VAL A 316 33.25 -16.58 26.17
CA VAL A 316 32.03 -17.02 26.90
C VAL A 316 30.90 -17.13 25.90
N ALA A 317 30.37 -18.32 25.76
CA ALA A 317 29.24 -18.61 24.86
C ALA A 317 28.03 -17.72 25.20
N ARG A 318 27.40 -17.20 24.18
CA ARG A 318 26.20 -16.33 24.28
C ARG A 318 25.08 -16.93 23.47
N GLU A 319 23.85 -16.63 23.90
CA GLU A 319 22.67 -17.00 23.14
C GLU A 319 22.59 -16.19 21.84
N VAL A 320 22.40 -16.86 20.72
CA VAL A 320 22.31 -16.25 19.39
C VAL A 320 20.98 -16.57 18.74
N SER A 321 20.56 -15.75 17.78
CA SER A 321 19.34 -16.04 17.03
C SER A 321 19.48 -17.34 16.24
N PRO A 322 18.40 -18.13 16.09
CA PRO A 322 18.43 -19.38 15.32
C PRO A 322 18.95 -19.21 13.89
N GLY A 323 18.66 -18.05 13.25
CA GLY A 323 19.15 -17.75 11.92
C GLY A 323 20.66 -17.52 11.85
N LEU A 324 21.25 -16.90 12.88
CA LEU A 324 22.69 -16.70 12.99
C LEU A 324 23.39 -18.04 13.21
N GLY A 325 22.90 -18.85 14.17
CA GLY A 325 23.46 -20.18 14.45
C GLY A 325 23.43 -21.08 13.23
N LEU A 326 22.31 -21.17 12.52
CA LEU A 326 22.16 -21.96 11.30
C LEU A 326 23.11 -21.50 10.19
N THR A 327 23.25 -20.20 10.00
CA THR A 327 24.15 -19.64 8.98
C THR A 327 25.60 -19.99 9.25
N ALA A 328 26.06 -19.83 10.49
CA ALA A 328 27.41 -20.22 10.90
C ALA A 328 27.63 -21.74 10.72
N TYR A 329 26.70 -22.57 11.16
CA TYR A 329 26.75 -24.03 10.98
C TYR A 329 26.89 -24.41 9.51
N ARG A 330 26.08 -23.81 8.61
CA ARG A 330 26.13 -24.09 7.17
C ARG A 330 27.45 -23.65 6.51
N ILE A 331 28.01 -22.52 6.94
CA ILE A 331 29.30 -22.04 6.44
C ILE A 331 30.43 -22.98 6.85
N VAL A 332 30.45 -23.44 8.11
CA VAL A 332 31.43 -24.42 8.60
C VAL A 332 31.27 -25.75 7.82
N GLN A 333 30.05 -26.24 7.64
CA GLN A 333 29.77 -27.46 6.88
C GLN A 333 30.28 -27.37 5.44
N GLU A 334 30.02 -26.26 4.76
CA GLU A 334 30.49 -26.03 3.38
C GLU A 334 32.02 -25.92 3.31
N SER A 335 32.63 -25.21 4.28
CA SER A 335 34.08 -25.05 4.35
C SER A 335 34.78 -26.38 4.58
N LEU A 336 34.32 -27.20 5.52
CA LEU A 336 34.85 -28.54 5.76
C LEU A 336 34.66 -29.46 4.52
N THR A 337 33.52 -29.33 3.85
CA THR A 337 33.27 -30.08 2.59
C THR A 337 34.23 -29.65 1.49
N ASN A 338 34.57 -28.39 1.40
CA ASN A 338 35.53 -27.86 0.44
C ASN A 338 36.94 -28.36 0.76
N THR A 339 37.36 -28.32 2.03
CA THR A 339 38.63 -28.94 2.43
C THR A 339 38.70 -30.41 2.03
N LEU A 340 37.63 -31.19 2.30
CA LEU A 340 37.59 -32.63 1.93
C LEU A 340 37.68 -32.87 0.41
N LYS A 341 37.16 -31.95 -0.41
CA LYS A 341 37.17 -32.06 -1.88
C LYS A 341 38.48 -31.57 -2.51
N HIS A 342 39.17 -30.64 -1.87
CA HIS A 342 40.30 -29.92 -2.46
C HIS A 342 41.66 -30.24 -1.84
N THR A 343 41.69 -31.10 -0.79
CA THR A 343 42.94 -31.52 -0.14
C THR A 343 43.09 -33.02 -0.17
N ASP A 344 44.33 -33.52 -0.34
CA ASP A 344 44.68 -34.91 -0.26
C ASP A 344 45.18 -35.30 1.14
N PRO A 345 44.91 -36.52 1.64
CA PRO A 345 45.44 -36.98 2.93
C PRO A 345 46.99 -37.13 2.88
N PRO A 346 47.71 -36.88 3.97
CA PRO A 346 47.21 -36.42 5.26
C PRO A 346 46.86 -34.94 5.24
N THR A 347 45.72 -34.55 5.88
CA THR A 347 45.27 -33.18 6.00
C THR A 347 44.88 -32.91 7.45
N SER A 348 45.25 -31.74 7.96
CA SER A 348 44.84 -31.24 9.26
C SER A 348 44.02 -29.97 9.09
N SER A 349 42.89 -29.84 9.84
CA SER A 349 42.04 -28.67 9.84
C SER A 349 41.67 -28.27 11.26
N VAL A 350 41.53 -26.97 11.48
CA VAL A 350 41.11 -26.39 12.77
C VAL A 350 39.87 -25.54 12.52
N VAL A 351 38.82 -25.80 13.31
CA VAL A 351 37.64 -24.95 13.38
C VAL A 351 37.67 -24.23 14.72
N ARG A 352 37.79 -22.91 14.71
CA ARG A 352 37.85 -22.07 15.90
C ARG A 352 36.64 -21.17 15.97
N LEU A 353 35.92 -21.21 17.11
CA LEU A 353 34.80 -20.35 17.45
C LEU A 353 35.24 -19.38 18.53
N GLU A 354 35.20 -18.07 18.25
CA GLU A 354 35.61 -17.01 19.18
C GLU A 354 34.41 -16.10 19.51
N TRP A 355 34.09 -16.01 20.81
CA TRP A 355 33.05 -15.13 21.32
C TRP A 355 33.64 -13.79 21.72
N GLY A 356 33.45 -12.75 20.88
CA GLY A 356 33.81 -11.36 21.18
C GLY A 356 32.70 -10.60 21.91
N GLY A 357 32.95 -9.32 22.17
CA GLY A 357 31.96 -8.44 22.79
C GLY A 357 30.74 -8.18 21.88
N ASP A 358 31.00 -7.79 20.64
CA ASP A 358 29.97 -7.37 19.68
C ASP A 358 29.89 -8.28 18.46
N VAL A 359 30.78 -9.27 18.35
CA VAL A 359 30.85 -10.18 17.21
C VAL A 359 31.14 -11.60 17.68
N VAL A 360 30.62 -12.59 16.97
CA VAL A 360 31.09 -13.97 17.02
C VAL A 360 31.89 -14.25 15.75
N GLU A 361 33.05 -14.87 15.91
CA GLU A 361 33.92 -15.19 14.82
C GLU A 361 34.12 -16.69 14.69
N VAL A 362 34.02 -17.22 13.46
CA VAL A 362 34.30 -18.61 13.17
C VAL A 362 35.39 -18.67 12.12
N THR A 363 36.54 -19.25 12.48
CA THR A 363 37.67 -19.43 11.59
C THR A 363 37.88 -20.92 11.30
N ILE A 364 37.97 -21.26 10.02
CA ILE A 364 38.29 -22.61 9.54
C ILE A 364 39.60 -22.51 8.78
N GLU A 365 40.60 -23.28 9.18
CA GLU A 365 41.91 -23.33 8.55
C GLU A 365 42.25 -24.78 8.22
N ASP A 366 42.82 -25.03 7.04
CA ASP A 366 43.43 -26.29 6.67
C ASP A 366 44.90 -26.07 6.26
N ASP A 367 45.69 -27.16 6.31
CA ASP A 367 47.11 -27.15 5.95
C ASP A 367 47.37 -27.46 4.46
N GLY A 368 46.32 -27.60 3.63
CA GLY A 368 46.40 -27.89 2.22
C GLY A 368 46.70 -29.35 1.87
N GLY A 369 47.03 -30.22 2.86
CA GLY A 369 47.32 -31.62 2.65
C GLY A 369 48.62 -31.90 1.88
N ALA A 370 48.82 -33.17 1.46
CA ALA A 370 50.03 -33.60 0.76
C ALA A 370 50.08 -33.23 -0.74
N GLY A 371 49.01 -32.69 -1.32
CA GLY A 371 48.89 -32.30 -2.74
C GLY A 371 49.37 -30.88 -3.01
N LEU A 372 49.79 -30.61 -4.27
CA LEU A 372 50.01 -29.28 -4.76
C LEU A 372 48.67 -28.52 -4.70
N ALA A 373 48.66 -27.34 -4.04
CA ALA A 373 47.48 -26.46 -3.91
C ALA A 373 46.73 -26.37 -5.24
N SER A 374 45.51 -26.90 -5.29
CA SER A 374 44.68 -26.73 -6.48
C SER A 374 44.40 -25.24 -6.70
N THR A 375 44.70 -24.76 -7.90
CA THR A 375 44.46 -23.38 -8.34
C THR A 375 42.97 -23.06 -8.47
N GLY A 376 42.15 -23.39 -7.46
CA GLY A 376 40.77 -22.98 -7.36
C GLY A 376 40.76 -21.47 -7.09
N GLY A 377 40.27 -20.67 -8.05
CA GLY A 377 40.17 -19.22 -7.89
C GLY A 377 39.25 -18.83 -6.72
N PRO A 378 39.46 -17.62 -6.16
CA PRO A 378 38.75 -17.12 -4.97
C PRO A 378 37.23 -16.94 -5.13
N ASP A 379 36.63 -17.24 -6.27
CA ASP A 379 35.26 -16.91 -6.63
C ASP A 379 34.36 -18.09 -7.06
N GLY A 380 34.58 -19.29 -6.51
CA GLY A 380 33.68 -20.42 -6.73
C GLY A 380 32.23 -20.13 -6.26
N ARG A 381 31.22 -20.77 -6.90
CA ARG A 381 29.78 -20.57 -6.57
C ARG A 381 29.47 -20.79 -5.08
N GLY A 382 30.14 -21.75 -4.42
CA GLY A 382 29.99 -22.01 -2.99
C GLY A 382 30.44 -20.83 -2.12
N ILE A 383 31.61 -20.24 -2.44
CA ILE A 383 32.18 -19.10 -1.72
C ILE A 383 31.29 -17.86 -1.85
N ARG A 384 30.77 -17.59 -3.04
CA ARG A 384 29.83 -16.46 -3.27
C ARG A 384 28.55 -16.63 -2.48
N GLY A 385 27.99 -17.84 -2.42
CA GLY A 385 26.81 -18.16 -1.62
C GLY A 385 27.05 -18.01 -0.10
N MET A 386 28.24 -18.42 0.39
CA MET A 386 28.61 -18.19 1.81
C MET A 386 28.73 -16.70 2.15
N ARG A 387 29.37 -15.90 1.29
CA ARG A 387 29.53 -14.46 1.46
C ARG A 387 28.19 -13.73 1.46
N GLU A 388 27.28 -14.11 0.57
CA GLU A 388 25.93 -13.54 0.50
C GLU A 388 25.12 -13.81 1.79
N ARG A 389 25.14 -15.06 2.30
CA ARG A 389 24.48 -15.42 3.55
C ARG A 389 25.04 -14.67 4.77
N ALA A 390 26.37 -14.49 4.85
CA ALA A 390 26.98 -13.68 5.92
C ALA A 390 26.48 -12.23 5.89
N ARG A 391 26.46 -11.61 4.70
CA ARG A 391 25.99 -10.23 4.52
C ARG A 391 24.52 -10.01 4.87
N GLN A 392 23.65 -10.99 4.61
CA GLN A 392 22.23 -10.92 4.97
C GLN A 392 22.00 -10.79 6.49
N LEU A 393 22.98 -11.22 7.30
CA LEU A 393 22.96 -11.08 8.75
C LEU A 393 23.84 -9.92 9.26
N GLY A 394 24.30 -9.04 8.36
CA GLY A 394 25.15 -7.91 8.71
C GLY A 394 26.60 -8.30 9.01
N GLY A 395 27.00 -9.55 8.70
CA GLY A 395 28.34 -10.07 8.87
C GLY A 395 29.20 -9.99 7.60
N ASP A 396 30.44 -10.45 7.73
CA ASP A 396 31.38 -10.56 6.62
C ASP A 396 32.05 -11.93 6.56
N LEU A 397 32.50 -12.32 5.35
CA LEU A 397 33.21 -13.58 5.11
C LEU A 397 34.44 -13.32 4.26
N GLU A 398 35.60 -13.57 4.87
CA GLU A 398 36.88 -13.56 4.20
C GLU A 398 37.32 -15.01 3.93
N ASN A 399 37.92 -15.24 2.77
CA ASN A 399 38.47 -16.54 2.45
C ASN A 399 39.65 -16.38 1.47
N GLY A 400 40.69 -17.21 1.65
CA GLY A 400 41.89 -17.15 0.85
C GLY A 400 42.98 -18.11 1.28
N PRO A 401 44.05 -18.25 0.47
CA PRO A 401 45.20 -19.12 0.77
C PRO A 401 46.02 -18.51 1.93
N LEU A 402 46.58 -19.45 2.74
CA LEU A 402 47.52 -19.08 3.78
C LEU A 402 48.96 -18.97 3.22
N THR A 403 49.79 -18.09 3.81
CA THR A 403 51.18 -17.90 3.38
C THR A 403 52.14 -19.10 3.55
N GLY A 404 51.70 -20.09 4.33
CA GLY A 404 52.42 -21.36 4.56
C GLY A 404 51.90 -22.58 3.81
N GLY A 405 50.91 -22.36 2.92
CA GLY A 405 50.07 -23.43 2.32
C GLY A 405 48.78 -23.59 3.09
N GLY A 406 47.79 -24.19 2.46
CA GLY A 406 46.43 -24.34 3.01
C GLY A 406 45.53 -23.18 2.74
N TRP A 407 44.33 -23.23 3.35
CA TRP A 407 43.23 -22.26 3.13
C TRP A 407 42.60 -21.80 4.42
N ARG A 408 42.18 -20.54 4.47
CA ARG A 408 41.43 -19.96 5.59
C ARG A 408 40.09 -19.46 5.11
N THR A 409 39.04 -19.79 5.86
CA THR A 409 37.72 -19.14 5.80
C THR A 409 37.42 -18.53 7.16
N ARG A 410 37.19 -17.21 7.22
CA ARG A 410 36.88 -16.45 8.43
C ARG A 410 35.52 -15.80 8.26
N LEU A 411 34.60 -16.13 9.15
CA LEU A 411 33.26 -15.60 9.23
C LEU A 411 33.16 -14.72 10.47
N SER A 412 32.70 -13.47 10.32
CA SER A 412 32.39 -12.56 11.42
C SER A 412 30.90 -12.19 11.36
N LEU A 413 30.18 -12.42 12.46
CA LEU A 413 28.76 -12.12 12.58
C LEU A 413 28.50 -11.23 13.79
N PRO A 414 27.69 -10.16 13.67
CA PRO A 414 27.38 -9.25 14.76
C PRO A 414 26.54 -9.95 15.83
N LEU A 415 26.88 -9.75 17.08
CA LEU A 415 26.12 -10.17 18.25
C LEU A 415 25.22 -9.02 18.73
N PRO A 416 24.00 -9.30 19.20
CA PRO A 416 23.21 -8.28 19.88
C PRO A 416 23.96 -7.78 21.13
N PRO A 417 23.78 -6.49 21.50
CA PRO A 417 24.39 -5.96 22.72
C PRO A 417 24.11 -6.86 23.92
N ALA A 418 25.12 -7.10 24.77
CA ALA A 418 24.92 -7.86 25.99
C ALA A 418 23.88 -7.14 26.85
N GLU A 419 22.78 -7.79 27.17
CA GLU A 419 21.83 -7.26 28.15
C GLU A 419 22.57 -7.17 29.49
N THR A 420 22.77 -5.94 29.98
CA THR A 420 23.29 -5.71 31.33
C THR A 420 22.24 -6.26 32.30
N PRO A 421 22.57 -7.21 33.18
CA PRO A 421 21.60 -7.69 34.16
C PRO A 421 21.20 -6.52 35.05
N ARG A 422 19.86 -6.26 35.14
CA ARG A 422 19.27 -5.28 36.05
C ARG A 422 19.30 -5.77 37.47
#